data_6d9d2a004556c87fbf7281eba70daf64
#
_entry.id   6d9d2a004556c87fbf7281eba70daf64
#
_cell.length_a   1.000
_cell.length_b   1.000
_cell.length_c   1.000
_cell.angle_alpha   90.00
_cell.angle_beta   90.00
_cell.angle_gamma   90.00
#
_symmetry.space_group_name_H-M   'P 1'
#
loop_
_entity.id
_entity.type
_entity.pdbx_description
1 polymer ?
#
loop_
_entity_poly.entity_id
_entity_poly.type
_entity_poly.pdbx_seq_one_letter_code
_entity_poly.pdbx_strand_id
1 'polypeptide(L)'
;MKEINLKENIGKTIKKYRKAKKLTQLELGQCIGVGQRQIALIENGKSYPSFQTTIKIAETFDITLSDLFSENEILKEDIENKILKLIKNFTQDELLQLYKIMKVIKYK
;
A
#
# COMPACT_ATOMS: atom_id res chain seq x y z
N MET A 1 22.60 -0.59 -3.31
CA MET A 1 21.39 -0.58 -2.50
C MET A 1 20.61 0.69 -2.80
N LYS A 2 19.36 0.56 -3.21
CA LYS A 2 18.55 1.74 -3.49
C LYS A 2 18.14 2.40 -2.19
N GLU A 3 18.36 3.71 -2.10
CA GLU A 3 17.81 4.47 -0.99
C GLU A 3 16.28 4.48 -1.09
N ILE A 4 15.65 4.22 0.04
CA ILE A 4 14.19 4.27 0.12
C ILE A 4 13.80 5.73 0.27
N ASN A 5 13.07 6.28 -0.70
CA ASN A 5 12.52 7.62 -0.57
C ASN A 5 11.20 7.53 0.19
N LEU A 6 11.29 7.71 1.50
CA LEU A 6 10.15 7.57 2.40
C LEU A 6 9.03 8.57 2.07
N LYS A 7 9.38 9.80 1.69
CA LYS A 7 8.38 10.80 1.29
C LYS A 7 7.55 10.33 0.09
N GLU A 8 8.22 9.82 -0.94
CA GLU A 8 7.54 9.34 -2.13
C GLU A 8 6.66 8.13 -1.83
N ASN A 9 7.16 7.20 -1.02
CA ASN A 9 6.41 5.99 -0.67
C ASN A 9 5.16 6.31 0.14
N ILE A 10 5.28 7.20 1.12
CA ILE A 10 4.14 7.65 1.92
C ILE A 10 3.12 8.34 1.03
N GLY A 11 3.57 9.22 0.14
CA GLY A 11 2.69 9.94 -0.77
C GLY A 11 1.93 9.02 -1.70
N LYS A 12 2.60 8.04 -2.28
CA LYS A 12 1.98 7.03 -3.16
C LYS A 12 0.95 6.19 -2.41
N THR A 13 1.29 5.79 -1.19
CA THR A 13 0.40 5.00 -0.35
C THR A 13 -0.87 5.78 0.00
N ILE A 14 -0.72 7.04 0.39
CA ILE A 14 -1.85 7.91 0.70
C ILE A 14 -2.76 8.06 -0.53
N LYS A 15 -2.17 8.32 -1.68
CA LYS A 15 -2.91 8.47 -2.94
C LYS A 15 -3.67 7.20 -3.28
N LYS A 16 -3.05 6.04 -3.09
CA LYS A 16 -3.66 4.74 -3.36
C LYS A 16 -4.91 4.53 -2.48
N TYR A 17 -4.78 4.74 -1.17
CA TYR A 17 -5.92 4.60 -0.25
C TYR A 17 -7.01 5.63 -0.53
N ARG A 18 -6.60 6.88 -0.84
CA ARG A 18 -7.56 7.94 -1.18
C ARG A 18 -8.41 7.55 -2.38
N LYS A 19 -7.77 7.08 -3.44
CA LYS A 19 -8.48 6.64 -4.66
C LYS A 19 -9.35 5.43 -4.42
N ALA A 20 -8.90 4.50 -3.58
CA ALA A 20 -9.68 3.33 -3.20
C ALA A 20 -10.96 3.72 -2.46
N LYS A 21 -10.90 4.80 -1.68
CA LYS A 21 -12.08 5.36 -0.98
C LYS A 21 -12.88 6.32 -1.86
N LYS A 22 -12.45 6.53 -3.11
CA LYS A 22 -13.12 7.42 -4.10
C LYS A 22 -13.19 8.87 -3.61
N LEU A 23 -12.18 9.31 -2.89
CA LEU A 23 -12.07 10.69 -2.41
C LEU A 23 -11.20 11.52 -3.35
N THR A 24 -11.57 12.78 -3.55
CA THR A 24 -10.69 13.76 -4.19
C THR A 24 -9.66 14.26 -3.16
N GLN A 25 -8.61 14.92 -3.64
CA GLN A 25 -7.65 15.56 -2.74
C GLN A 25 -8.34 16.59 -1.84
N LEU A 26 -9.27 17.35 -2.41
CA LEU A 26 -10.05 18.32 -1.64
C LEU A 26 -10.87 17.65 -0.55
N GLU A 27 -11.55 16.58 -0.88
CA GLU A 27 -12.38 15.84 0.08
C GLU A 27 -11.54 15.23 1.21
N LEU A 28 -10.39 14.64 0.87
CA LEU A 28 -9.48 14.13 1.90
C LEU A 28 -9.00 15.26 2.81
N GLY A 29 -8.62 16.39 2.22
CA GLY A 29 -8.20 17.57 2.99
C GLY A 29 -9.29 18.03 3.95
N GLN A 30 -10.54 18.04 3.51
CA GLN A 30 -11.68 18.40 4.36
C GLN A 30 -11.86 17.42 5.51
N CYS A 31 -11.67 16.12 5.26
CA CYS A 31 -11.78 15.10 6.32
C CYS A 31 -10.75 15.29 7.43
N ILE A 32 -9.55 15.74 7.08
CA ILE A 32 -8.44 15.81 8.05
C ILE A 32 -8.03 17.23 8.42
N GLY A 33 -8.73 18.22 7.87
CA GLY A 33 -8.51 19.62 8.25
C GLY A 33 -7.28 20.26 7.63
N VAL A 34 -6.86 19.82 6.43
CA VAL A 34 -5.77 20.46 5.69
C VAL A 34 -6.23 20.84 4.29
N GLY A 35 -5.55 21.78 3.66
CA GLY A 35 -5.91 22.23 2.33
C GLY A 35 -5.56 21.22 1.24
N GLN A 36 -6.25 21.32 0.10
CA GLN A 36 -5.99 20.47 -1.07
C GLN A 36 -4.53 20.55 -1.51
N ARG A 37 -3.95 21.75 -1.50
CA ARG A 37 -2.55 21.96 -1.91
C ARG A 37 -1.59 21.13 -1.05
N GLN A 38 -1.86 21.08 0.26
CA GLN A 38 -1.03 20.31 1.18
C GLN A 38 -1.13 18.81 0.88
N ILE A 39 -2.33 18.32 0.61
CA ILE A 39 -2.53 16.92 0.20
C ILE A 39 -1.76 16.64 -1.08
N ALA A 40 -1.83 17.52 -2.07
CA ALA A 40 -1.11 17.34 -3.33
C ALA A 40 0.41 17.29 -3.11
N LEU A 41 0.96 18.14 -2.25
CA LEU A 41 2.39 18.13 -1.93
C LEU A 41 2.81 16.82 -1.26
N ILE A 42 1.99 16.32 -0.35
CA ILE A 42 2.26 15.05 0.33
C ILE A 42 2.22 13.90 -0.68
N GLU A 43 1.18 13.82 -1.50
CA GLU A 43 1.02 12.75 -2.48
C GLU A 43 2.12 12.75 -3.53
N ASN A 44 2.66 13.91 -3.88
CA ASN A 44 3.72 14.03 -4.87
C ASN A 44 5.13 13.85 -4.27
N GLY A 45 5.23 13.53 -3.00
CA GLY A 45 6.50 13.29 -2.34
C GLY A 45 7.31 14.54 -2.08
N LYS A 46 6.67 15.72 -2.08
CA LYS A 46 7.33 17.00 -1.85
C LYS A 46 7.33 17.42 -0.39
N SER A 47 6.46 16.85 0.42
CA SER A 47 6.30 17.21 1.82
C SER A 47 5.92 15.98 2.63
N TYR A 48 6.44 15.89 3.86
CA TYR A 48 5.98 14.91 4.83
C TYR A 48 4.68 15.43 5.47
N PRO A 49 3.71 14.54 5.75
CA PRO A 49 2.60 14.93 6.60
C PRO A 49 3.11 15.15 8.03
N SER A 50 2.48 16.05 8.77
CA SER A 50 2.76 16.18 10.21
C SER A 50 2.31 14.90 10.91
N PHE A 51 2.78 14.70 12.15
CA PHE A 51 2.38 13.53 12.94
C PHE A 51 0.86 13.48 13.11
N GLN A 52 0.24 14.61 13.46
CA GLN A 52 -1.21 14.69 13.63
C GLN A 52 -1.95 14.40 12.34
N THR A 53 -1.48 14.93 11.21
CA THR A 53 -2.07 14.68 9.90
C THR A 53 -1.98 13.20 9.55
N THR A 54 -0.84 12.57 9.85
CA THR A 54 -0.63 11.14 9.62
C THR A 54 -1.65 10.29 10.37
N ILE A 55 -1.89 10.61 11.65
CA ILE A 55 -2.87 9.90 12.47
C ILE A 55 -4.28 10.05 11.86
N LYS A 56 -4.65 11.27 11.47
CA LYS A 56 -5.96 11.55 10.89
C LYS A 56 -6.16 10.83 9.56
N ILE A 57 -5.11 10.75 8.75
CA ILE A 57 -5.14 10.00 7.48
C ILE A 57 -5.41 8.53 7.76
N ALA A 58 -4.66 7.93 8.68
CA ALA A 58 -4.84 6.53 9.05
C ALA A 58 -6.24 6.26 9.55
N GLU A 59 -6.77 7.14 10.41
CA GLU A 59 -8.14 7.03 10.92
C GLU A 59 -9.18 7.13 9.79
N THR A 60 -8.99 8.09 8.88
CA THR A 60 -9.91 8.29 7.75
C THR A 60 -9.95 7.06 6.84
N PHE A 61 -8.82 6.43 6.63
CA PHE A 61 -8.72 5.23 5.79
C PHE A 61 -9.01 3.93 6.54
N ASP A 62 -9.18 4.01 7.86
CA ASP A 62 -9.38 2.84 8.73
C ASP A 62 -8.24 1.83 8.57
N ILE A 63 -7.02 2.34 8.64
CA ILE A 63 -5.80 1.53 8.56
C ILE A 63 -4.88 1.87 9.73
N THR A 64 -3.88 1.02 9.96
CA THR A 64 -2.87 1.27 10.98
C THR A 64 -1.79 2.20 10.44
N LEU A 65 -1.02 2.82 11.34
CA LEU A 65 0.17 3.58 10.95
C LEU A 65 1.17 2.68 10.22
N SER A 66 1.28 1.43 10.66
CA SER A 66 2.14 0.45 10.00
C SER A 66 1.76 0.26 8.54
N ASP A 67 0.45 0.16 8.26
CA ASP A 67 -0.03 0.05 6.88
C ASP A 67 0.36 1.26 6.04
N LEU A 68 0.29 2.45 6.64
CA LEU A 68 0.60 3.69 5.94
C LEU A 68 2.09 3.78 5.58
N PHE A 69 2.96 3.29 6.46
CA PHE A 69 4.41 3.34 6.27
C PHE A 69 4.99 2.08 5.63
N SER A 70 4.18 1.06 5.38
CA SER A 70 4.68 -0.17 4.78
C SER A 70 4.97 0.03 3.31
N GLU A 71 6.02 -0.61 2.84
CA GLU A 71 6.40 -0.63 1.43
C GLU A 71 5.67 -1.78 0.75
N ASN A 72 4.34 -1.68 0.68
CA ASN A 72 3.48 -2.77 0.25
C ASN A 72 3.87 -3.36 -1.10
N GLU A 73 4.30 -2.52 -2.05
CA GLU A 73 4.70 -3.01 -3.36
C GLU A 73 6.00 -3.82 -3.30
N ILE A 74 6.99 -3.32 -2.55
CA ILE A 74 8.27 -4.03 -2.37
C ILE A 74 8.03 -5.32 -1.61
N LEU A 75 7.23 -5.28 -0.56
CA LEU A 75 6.89 -6.47 0.22
C LEU A 75 6.16 -7.50 -0.62
N LYS A 76 5.22 -7.07 -1.45
CA LYS A 76 4.49 -7.96 -2.36
C LYS A 76 5.44 -8.64 -3.35
N GLU A 77 6.34 -7.88 -3.96
CA GLU A 77 7.33 -8.41 -4.90
C GLU A 77 8.27 -9.40 -4.20
N ASP A 78 8.71 -9.08 -2.99
CA ASP A 78 9.57 -9.96 -2.21
C ASP A 78 8.88 -11.28 -1.87
N ILE A 79 7.62 -11.23 -1.47
CA ILE A 79 6.81 -12.42 -1.18
C ILE A 79 6.59 -13.24 -2.45
N GLU A 80 6.26 -12.58 -3.57
CA GLU A 80 6.11 -13.25 -4.85
C GLU A 80 7.38 -14.00 -5.24
N ASN A 81 8.54 -13.36 -5.10
CA ASN A 81 9.83 -13.97 -5.41
C ASN A 81 10.13 -15.15 -4.49
N LYS A 82 9.80 -15.04 -3.21
CA LYS A 82 9.96 -16.14 -2.26
C LYS A 82 9.09 -17.34 -2.63
N ILE A 83 7.85 -17.09 -3.03
CA ILE A 83 6.93 -18.13 -3.48
C ILE A 83 7.48 -18.82 -4.72
N LEU A 84 7.94 -18.03 -5.71
CA LEU A 84 8.53 -18.57 -6.93
C LEU A 84 9.74 -19.47 -6.64
N LYS A 85 10.57 -19.08 -5.68
CA LYS A 85 11.72 -19.90 -5.26
C LYS A 85 11.27 -21.21 -4.62
N LEU A 86 10.24 -21.16 -3.80
CA LEU A 86 9.73 -22.34 -3.11
C LEU A 86 9.17 -23.36 -4.09
N ILE A 87 8.42 -22.92 -5.11
CA ILE A 87 7.76 -23.83 -6.05
C ILE A 87 8.69 -24.34 -7.13
N LYS A 88 9.91 -23.82 -7.23
CA LYS A 88 10.87 -24.19 -8.26
C LYS A 88 11.19 -25.70 -8.27
N ASN A 89 11.18 -26.31 -7.09
CA ASN A 89 11.50 -27.73 -6.92
C ASN A 89 10.25 -28.60 -6.78
N PHE A 90 9.07 -28.02 -6.95
CA PHE A 90 7.82 -28.80 -6.89
C PHE A 90 7.68 -29.67 -8.12
N THR A 91 7.15 -30.90 -7.91
CA THR A 91 6.77 -31.77 -9.01
C THR A 91 5.52 -31.24 -9.69
N GLN A 92 5.21 -31.78 -10.87
CA GLN A 92 4.00 -31.40 -11.60
C GLN A 92 2.75 -31.67 -10.77
N ASP A 93 2.70 -32.80 -10.07
CA ASP A 93 1.55 -33.13 -9.21
C ASP A 93 1.41 -32.17 -8.05
N GLU A 94 2.53 -31.80 -7.42
CA GLU A 94 2.52 -30.83 -6.33
C GLU A 94 2.06 -29.44 -6.80
N LEU A 95 2.52 -29.03 -7.99
CA LEU A 95 2.07 -27.75 -8.58
C LEU A 95 0.57 -27.75 -8.87
N LEU A 96 0.05 -28.90 -9.35
CA LEU A 96 -1.38 -29.03 -9.62
C LEU A 96 -2.20 -28.93 -8.34
N GLN A 97 -1.75 -29.57 -7.26
CA GLN A 97 -2.40 -29.49 -5.97
C GLN A 97 -2.42 -28.05 -5.45
N LEU A 98 -1.27 -27.39 -5.54
CA LEU A 98 -1.14 -25.99 -5.12
C LEU A 98 -2.09 -25.09 -5.92
N TYR A 99 -2.14 -25.29 -7.23
CA TYR A 99 -3.03 -24.52 -8.12
C TYR A 99 -4.49 -24.68 -7.70
N LYS A 100 -4.92 -25.90 -7.40
CA LYS A 100 -6.30 -26.15 -6.94
C LYS A 100 -6.60 -25.43 -5.62
N ILE A 101 -5.67 -25.47 -4.67
CA ILE A 101 -5.81 -24.76 -3.38
C ILE A 101 -5.91 -23.25 -3.60
N MET A 102 -5.05 -22.71 -4.44
CA MET A 102 -5.03 -21.29 -4.75
C MET A 102 -6.33 -20.82 -5.39
N LYS A 103 -6.91 -21.64 -6.26
CA LYS A 103 -8.21 -21.31 -6.87
C LYS A 103 -9.32 -21.23 -5.83
N VAL A 104 -9.33 -22.13 -4.86
CA VAL A 104 -10.32 -22.10 -3.77
C VAL A 104 -10.20 -20.83 -2.96
N ILE A 105 -8.97 -20.39 -2.65
CA ILE A 105 -8.71 -19.18 -1.89
C ILE A 105 -9.18 -17.93 -2.66
N LYS A 106 -8.88 -17.88 -3.95
CA LYS A 106 -9.14 -16.69 -4.78
C LYS A 106 -10.58 -16.56 -5.23
N TYR A 107 -11.21 -17.68 -5.53
CA TYR A 107 -12.54 -17.71 -6.16
C TYR A 107 -13.61 -18.37 -5.29
N LYS A 108 -13.47 -18.22 -4.02
CA LYS A 108 -14.36 -18.81 -3.03
C LYS A 108 -15.81 -18.29 -3.18
#